data_ff8722d26546d1b4428ab32775eae6fe
#
_entry.id   ff8722d26546d1b4428ab32775eae6fe
#
_cell.length_a   1.000
_cell.length_b   1.000
_cell.length_c   1.000
_cell.angle_alpha   90.00
_cell.angle_beta   90.00
_cell.angle_gamma   90.00
#
_symmetry.space_group_name_H-M   'P 1'
#
loop_
_entity.id
_entity.type
_entity.pdbx_description
1 polymer ?
#
loop_
_entity_poly.entity_id
_entity_poly.type
_entity_poly.pdbx_seq_one_letter_code
_entity_poly.pdbx_strand_id
1 'polypeptide(L)'
;VSIVSLRPKLLNEYIGQSKIKERLNVSIQAAKKRKDVLDHVLLAGPPGLGKTTMANVIANEMKSNIQVTSGPVLEKAGDLAAILTNLAGGDILFIDEIHRLNRSVEEILYSAVEDFKLDIVIGKGPSARSIRLDLKPFTLIGATTRTGLIAAPLRSRFGIILEMSFYTDDDLKLIVCRSAELLKAAISEEAALLIARRSRGTPRIANRLLKRVRDTAQVKGKSKIEVSEVDETMSMLDIDTYGLDEMDRKLLNTVTQNYKGGPVGVKALAASLGIEPDSISEVYEPYLLQNGYLIRTSRGRMITEKGLRYLGYSESKINSMRGDQIGQSVNQKLPEFEE
;
A
#
# COMPACT_ATOMS: atom_id res chain seq x y z
N VAL A 1 7.97 20.23 -20.88
CA VAL A 1 7.45 18.86 -21.12
C VAL A 1 6.42 18.60 -20.04
N SER A 2 5.12 18.64 -20.38
CA SER A 2 4.05 18.31 -19.42
C SER A 2 4.11 16.80 -19.12
N ILE A 3 4.38 16.44 -17.89
CA ILE A 3 4.33 15.05 -17.44
C ILE A 3 2.85 14.62 -17.47
N VAL A 4 2.51 13.71 -18.38
CA VAL A 4 1.16 13.15 -18.49
C VAL A 4 0.83 12.39 -17.21
N SER A 5 -0.19 12.84 -16.47
CA SER A 5 -0.68 12.13 -15.30
C SER A 5 -1.51 10.91 -15.74
N LEU A 6 -1.10 9.72 -15.32
CA LEU A 6 -1.84 8.48 -15.55
C LEU A 6 -2.96 8.23 -14.51
N ARG A 7 -3.08 9.11 -13.52
CA ARG A 7 -4.05 8.96 -12.43
C ARG A 7 -5.47 9.31 -12.90
N PRO A 8 -6.49 8.51 -12.53
CA PRO A 8 -7.88 8.88 -12.73
C PRO A 8 -8.22 10.13 -11.90
N LYS A 9 -9.14 10.94 -12.42
CA LYS A 9 -9.61 12.17 -11.75
C LYS A 9 -10.94 11.98 -11.03
N LEU A 10 -11.80 11.11 -11.54
CA LEU A 10 -13.16 10.86 -11.03
C LEU A 10 -13.37 9.39 -10.72
N LEU A 11 -14.40 9.07 -9.90
CA LEU A 11 -14.73 7.69 -9.52
C LEU A 11 -15.09 6.79 -10.72
N ASN A 12 -15.72 7.36 -11.74
CA ASN A 12 -16.07 6.61 -12.96
C ASN A 12 -14.85 6.22 -13.80
N GLU A 13 -13.75 6.98 -13.70
CA GLU A 13 -12.47 6.67 -14.35
C GLU A 13 -11.62 5.67 -13.54
N TYR A 14 -11.99 5.46 -12.27
CA TYR A 14 -11.22 4.60 -11.37
C TYR A 14 -11.55 3.14 -11.63
N ILE A 15 -10.60 2.39 -12.18
CA ILE A 15 -10.74 0.97 -12.52
C ILE A 15 -10.50 0.13 -11.26
N GLY A 16 -11.24 -0.96 -11.12
CA GLY A 16 -11.17 -1.88 -9.98
C GLY A 16 -11.78 -1.33 -8.69
N GLN A 17 -11.56 -2.01 -7.58
CA GLN A 17 -12.05 -1.66 -6.24
C GLN A 17 -13.59 -1.43 -6.18
N SER A 18 -14.38 -2.22 -6.91
CA SER A 18 -15.81 -1.96 -7.15
C SER A 18 -16.63 -1.77 -5.87
N LYS A 19 -16.43 -2.62 -4.85
CA LYS A 19 -17.12 -2.52 -3.56
C LYS A 19 -16.77 -1.22 -2.81
N ILE A 20 -15.52 -0.80 -2.88
CA ILE A 20 -15.05 0.45 -2.27
C ILE A 20 -15.68 1.64 -2.98
N LYS A 21 -15.68 1.64 -4.32
CA LYS A 21 -16.27 2.71 -5.13
C LYS A 21 -17.76 2.88 -4.86
N GLU A 22 -18.50 1.77 -4.77
CA GLU A 22 -19.93 1.80 -4.48
C GLU A 22 -20.22 2.44 -3.13
N ARG A 23 -19.56 1.96 -2.05
CA ARG A 23 -19.70 2.53 -0.71
C ARG A 23 -19.34 3.99 -0.66
N LEU A 24 -18.20 4.36 -1.26
CA LEU A 24 -17.70 5.73 -1.28
C LEU A 24 -18.64 6.66 -2.07
N ASN A 25 -19.17 6.19 -3.21
CA ASN A 25 -20.11 6.97 -4.00
C ASN A 25 -21.38 7.33 -3.22
N VAL A 26 -21.95 6.36 -2.47
CA VAL A 26 -23.10 6.62 -1.60
C VAL A 26 -22.80 7.72 -0.58
N SER A 27 -21.65 7.62 0.11
CA SER A 27 -21.24 8.61 1.11
C SER A 27 -21.04 10.01 0.51
N ILE A 28 -20.36 10.08 -0.65
CA ILE A 28 -20.12 11.34 -1.38
C ILE A 28 -21.45 11.97 -1.82
N GLN A 29 -22.35 11.19 -2.41
CA GLN A 29 -23.65 11.71 -2.87
C GLN A 29 -24.51 12.19 -1.70
N ALA A 30 -24.47 11.48 -0.57
CA ALA A 30 -25.18 11.88 0.64
C ALA A 30 -24.63 13.20 1.22
N ALA A 31 -23.31 13.34 1.33
CA ALA A 31 -22.66 14.58 1.78
C ALA A 31 -23.01 15.77 0.86
N LYS A 32 -22.93 15.58 -0.47
CA LYS A 32 -23.32 16.60 -1.45
C LYS A 32 -24.77 17.04 -1.30
N LYS A 33 -25.72 16.09 -1.07
CA LYS A 33 -27.15 16.41 -0.88
C LYS A 33 -27.39 17.21 0.40
N ARG A 34 -26.66 16.91 1.47
CA ARG A 34 -26.76 17.65 2.74
C ARG A 34 -25.99 18.98 2.71
N LYS A 35 -25.17 19.21 1.69
CA LYS A 35 -24.22 20.35 1.60
C LYS A 35 -23.25 20.36 2.79
N ASP A 36 -22.78 19.22 3.18
CA ASP A 36 -21.92 18.98 4.33
C ASP A 36 -20.56 18.42 3.90
N VAL A 37 -19.59 18.43 4.80
CA VAL A 37 -18.31 17.76 4.58
C VAL A 37 -18.50 16.24 4.55
N LEU A 38 -17.63 15.54 3.85
CA LEU A 38 -17.60 14.08 3.90
C LEU A 38 -17.06 13.63 5.27
N ASP A 39 -17.57 12.54 5.80
CA ASP A 39 -16.99 11.89 6.98
C ASP A 39 -15.50 11.56 6.76
N HIS A 40 -14.75 11.51 7.85
CA HIS A 40 -13.32 11.16 7.78
C HIS A 40 -13.12 9.76 7.20
N VAL A 41 -12.15 9.63 6.29
CA VAL A 41 -11.90 8.41 5.52
C VAL A 41 -10.53 7.82 5.87
N LEU A 42 -10.49 6.52 6.17
CA LEU A 42 -9.25 5.77 6.30
C LEU A 42 -9.08 4.83 5.09
N LEU A 43 -8.01 5.03 4.33
CA LEU A 43 -7.60 4.19 3.22
C LEU A 43 -6.52 3.22 3.69
N ALA A 44 -6.84 1.95 3.82
CA ALA A 44 -5.92 0.91 4.28
C ALA A 44 -5.54 -0.03 3.13
N GLY A 45 -4.36 -0.62 3.20
CA GLY A 45 -3.92 -1.66 2.28
C GLY A 45 -2.47 -1.54 1.84
N PRO A 46 -1.92 -2.57 1.17
CA PRO A 46 -0.55 -2.60 0.67
C PRO A 46 -0.13 -1.36 -0.14
N PRO A 47 1.16 -1.09 -0.28
CA PRO A 47 1.63 0.03 -1.08
C PRO A 47 1.34 -0.20 -2.57
N GLY A 48 1.18 0.90 -3.33
CA GLY A 48 0.99 0.83 -4.79
C GLY A 48 -0.43 0.60 -5.27
N LEU A 49 -1.42 0.42 -4.37
CA LEU A 49 -2.83 0.17 -4.72
C LEU A 49 -3.62 1.42 -5.11
N GLY A 50 -3.06 2.62 -4.92
CA GLY A 50 -3.70 3.86 -5.35
C GLY A 50 -4.39 4.64 -4.22
N LYS A 51 -4.01 4.48 -2.94
CA LYS A 51 -4.55 5.25 -1.80
C LYS A 51 -4.51 6.76 -2.04
N THR A 52 -3.35 7.30 -2.38
CA THR A 52 -3.18 8.72 -2.71
C THR A 52 -4.02 9.15 -3.93
N THR A 53 -4.18 8.25 -4.91
CA THR A 53 -5.04 8.51 -6.08
C THR A 53 -6.51 8.57 -5.65
N MET A 54 -6.96 7.66 -4.79
CA MET A 54 -8.32 7.67 -4.26
C MET A 54 -8.62 8.94 -3.47
N ALA A 55 -7.68 9.41 -2.65
CA ALA A 55 -7.83 10.69 -1.93
C ALA A 55 -8.03 11.88 -2.89
N ASN A 56 -7.27 11.93 -3.97
CA ASN A 56 -7.46 12.97 -5.01
C ASN A 56 -8.79 12.82 -5.75
N VAL A 57 -9.23 11.60 -6.03
CA VAL A 57 -10.54 11.33 -6.63
C VAL A 57 -11.67 11.82 -5.71
N ILE A 58 -11.58 11.54 -4.40
CA ILE A 58 -12.55 12.04 -3.41
C ILE A 58 -12.59 13.57 -3.43
N ALA A 59 -11.42 14.22 -3.44
CA ALA A 59 -11.34 15.68 -3.47
C ALA A 59 -12.01 16.27 -4.73
N ASN A 60 -11.72 15.68 -5.89
CA ASN A 60 -12.33 16.11 -7.15
C ASN A 60 -13.84 15.88 -7.16
N GLU A 61 -14.31 14.73 -6.66
CA GLU A 61 -15.75 14.46 -6.54
C GLU A 61 -16.45 15.45 -5.60
N MET A 62 -15.82 15.78 -4.48
CA MET A 62 -16.36 16.77 -3.52
C MET A 62 -16.18 18.23 -4.00
N LYS A 63 -15.39 18.46 -5.06
CA LYS A 63 -14.96 19.80 -5.52
C LYS A 63 -14.23 20.59 -4.44
N SER A 64 -13.43 19.90 -3.64
CA SER A 64 -12.68 20.41 -2.51
C SER A 64 -11.21 20.55 -2.84
N ASN A 65 -10.52 21.51 -2.22
CA ASN A 65 -9.07 21.55 -2.24
C ASN A 65 -8.52 20.41 -1.36
N ILE A 66 -7.35 19.90 -1.73
CA ILE A 66 -6.67 18.87 -0.96
C ILE A 66 -5.29 19.35 -0.51
N GLN A 67 -5.08 19.37 0.79
CA GLN A 67 -3.77 19.59 1.39
C GLN A 67 -3.15 18.22 1.65
N VAL A 68 -1.97 17.97 1.08
CA VAL A 68 -1.28 16.67 1.16
C VAL A 68 -0.09 16.78 2.10
N THR A 69 -0.01 15.86 3.05
CA THR A 69 1.15 15.69 3.94
C THR A 69 1.36 14.20 4.23
N SER A 70 2.32 13.88 5.09
CA SER A 70 2.56 12.50 5.54
C SER A 70 2.93 12.44 7.02
N GLY A 71 2.70 11.29 7.65
CA GLY A 71 3.04 11.08 9.07
C GLY A 71 4.48 11.46 9.40
N PRO A 72 5.49 10.99 8.66
CA PRO A 72 6.90 11.32 8.92
C PRO A 72 7.25 12.80 8.82
N VAL A 73 6.51 13.60 8.06
CA VAL A 73 6.75 15.05 7.88
C VAL A 73 6.20 15.86 9.06
N LEU A 74 5.18 15.34 9.72
CA LEU A 74 4.54 15.98 10.86
C LEU A 74 5.30 15.63 12.15
N GLU A 75 6.41 16.31 12.39
CA GLU A 75 7.28 16.01 13.54
C GLU A 75 6.77 16.64 14.85
N LYS A 76 6.10 17.77 14.77
CA LYS A 76 5.64 18.53 15.93
C LYS A 76 4.16 18.88 15.82
N ALA A 77 3.54 19.04 16.98
CA ALA A 77 2.18 19.52 17.11
C ALA A 77 1.90 20.82 16.33
N GLY A 78 2.88 21.73 16.31
CA GLY A 78 2.81 23.00 15.58
C GLY A 78 2.73 22.85 14.06
N ASP A 79 3.34 21.79 13.51
CA ASP A 79 3.31 21.54 12.05
C ASP A 79 1.88 21.22 11.59
N LEU A 80 1.20 20.36 12.35
CA LEU A 80 -0.20 20.01 12.09
C LEU A 80 -1.12 21.20 12.35
N ALA A 81 -0.89 21.94 13.45
CA ALA A 81 -1.68 23.13 13.79
C ALA A 81 -1.63 24.18 12.68
N ALA A 82 -0.46 24.44 12.11
CA ALA A 82 -0.28 25.37 10.99
C ALA A 82 -1.08 24.94 9.74
N ILE A 83 -1.14 23.63 9.45
CA ILE A 83 -1.94 23.11 8.33
C ILE A 83 -3.42 23.29 8.64
N LEU A 84 -3.89 22.85 9.81
CA LEU A 84 -5.31 22.86 10.17
C LEU A 84 -5.91 24.27 10.20
N THR A 85 -5.18 25.26 10.70
CA THR A 85 -5.64 26.67 10.74
C THR A 85 -5.75 27.34 9.38
N ASN A 86 -5.04 26.80 8.36
CA ASN A 86 -5.09 27.29 6.99
C ASN A 86 -6.15 26.62 6.10
N LEU A 87 -6.81 25.56 6.60
CA LEU A 87 -7.87 24.89 5.82
C LEU A 87 -9.10 25.80 5.68
N ALA A 88 -9.65 25.85 4.49
CA ALA A 88 -10.97 26.42 4.25
C ALA A 88 -12.08 25.41 4.59
N GLY A 89 -13.31 25.89 4.78
CA GLY A 89 -14.45 25.00 5.01
C GLY A 89 -14.68 24.08 3.81
N GLY A 90 -14.76 22.78 4.08
CA GLY A 90 -14.90 21.74 3.06
C GLY A 90 -13.59 21.25 2.44
N ASP A 91 -12.44 21.79 2.81
CA ASP A 91 -11.15 21.29 2.36
C ASP A 91 -10.87 19.86 2.88
N ILE A 92 -9.96 19.18 2.21
CA ILE A 92 -9.52 17.85 2.56
C ILE A 92 -8.07 17.91 3.03
N LEU A 93 -7.81 17.32 4.21
CA LEU A 93 -6.46 17.04 4.67
C LEU A 93 -6.14 15.57 4.40
N PHE A 94 -5.15 15.29 3.55
CA PHE A 94 -4.66 13.95 3.30
C PHE A 94 -3.34 13.72 4.02
N ILE A 95 -3.29 12.71 4.89
CA ILE A 95 -2.09 12.28 5.61
C ILE A 95 -1.70 10.89 5.13
N ASP A 96 -0.63 10.78 4.33
CA ASP A 96 -0.07 9.48 3.96
C ASP A 96 0.75 8.89 5.12
N GLU A 97 0.81 7.57 5.21
CA GLU A 97 1.47 6.84 6.32
C GLU A 97 1.05 7.36 7.71
N ILE A 98 -0.26 7.56 7.92
CA ILE A 98 -0.81 8.15 9.14
C ILE A 98 -0.43 7.35 10.41
N HIS A 99 -0.12 6.07 10.29
CA HIS A 99 0.37 5.21 11.37
C HIS A 99 1.77 5.58 11.89
N ARG A 100 2.46 6.50 11.20
CA ARG A 100 3.79 7.01 11.58
C ARG A 100 3.74 8.37 12.28
N LEU A 101 2.55 8.87 12.59
CA LEU A 101 2.40 10.04 13.42
C LEU A 101 2.98 9.79 14.83
N ASN A 102 3.65 10.77 15.39
CA ASN A 102 4.01 10.70 16.79
C ASN A 102 2.82 11.06 17.69
N ARG A 103 2.90 10.65 18.95
CA ARG A 103 1.80 10.77 19.90
C ARG A 103 1.31 12.22 20.09
N SER A 104 2.22 13.20 20.11
CA SER A 104 1.85 14.60 20.33
C SER A 104 1.05 15.20 19.16
N VAL A 105 1.32 14.73 17.94
CA VAL A 105 0.55 15.11 16.74
C VAL A 105 -0.79 14.39 16.70
N GLU A 106 -0.84 13.09 17.07
CA GLU A 106 -2.09 12.34 17.18
C GLU A 106 -3.07 12.99 18.17
N GLU A 107 -2.60 13.42 19.36
CA GLU A 107 -3.44 14.04 20.39
C GLU A 107 -4.12 15.32 19.89
N ILE A 108 -3.42 16.13 19.12
CA ILE A 108 -4.01 17.32 18.46
C ILE A 108 -5.03 16.90 17.39
N LEU A 109 -4.69 15.88 16.61
CA LEU A 109 -5.57 15.41 15.55
C LEU A 109 -6.90 14.90 16.12
N TYR A 110 -6.91 14.29 17.32
CA TYR A 110 -8.15 13.80 17.94
C TYR A 110 -9.19 14.91 18.13
N SER A 111 -8.83 16.01 18.77
CA SER A 111 -9.75 17.14 18.98
C SER A 111 -10.14 17.82 17.66
N ALA A 112 -9.19 17.89 16.73
CA ALA A 112 -9.43 18.52 15.44
C ALA A 112 -10.46 17.76 14.59
N VAL A 113 -10.45 16.43 14.63
CA VAL A 113 -11.39 15.59 13.83
C VAL A 113 -12.72 15.34 14.51
N GLU A 114 -12.78 15.41 15.85
CA GLU A 114 -14.02 15.15 16.60
C GLU A 114 -14.87 16.40 16.71
N ASP A 115 -14.26 17.51 17.17
CA ASP A 115 -14.96 18.74 17.55
C ASP A 115 -14.66 19.93 16.62
N PHE A 116 -13.80 19.76 15.62
CA PHE A 116 -13.23 20.84 14.81
C PHE A 116 -12.61 21.95 15.68
N LYS A 117 -11.87 21.53 16.70
CA LYS A 117 -11.20 22.42 17.65
C LYS A 117 -9.73 22.05 17.78
N LEU A 118 -8.92 23.07 18.02
CA LEU A 118 -7.49 22.94 18.18
C LEU A 118 -7.08 23.55 19.53
N ASP A 119 -6.57 22.72 20.42
CA ASP A 119 -6.02 23.18 21.69
C ASP A 119 -4.51 23.40 21.56
N ILE A 120 -4.07 24.64 21.69
CA ILE A 120 -2.66 25.05 21.60
C ILE A 120 -2.17 25.52 22.96
N VAL A 121 -1.09 24.94 23.44
CA VAL A 121 -0.42 25.42 24.67
C VAL A 121 0.65 26.44 24.29
N ILE A 122 0.48 27.69 24.73
CA ILE A 122 1.43 28.79 24.54
C ILE A 122 2.17 29.05 25.83
N GLY A 123 3.51 29.09 25.74
CA GLY A 123 4.39 29.29 26.89
C GLY A 123 4.95 27.99 27.45
N LYS A 124 5.78 28.10 28.49
CA LYS A 124 6.40 26.98 29.20
C LYS A 124 6.23 27.12 30.71
N GLY A 125 6.16 26.01 31.42
CA GLY A 125 6.06 25.98 32.88
C GLY A 125 4.70 26.48 33.42
N PRO A 126 4.64 26.97 34.67
CA PRO A 126 3.38 27.35 35.34
C PRO A 126 2.60 28.48 34.69
N SER A 127 3.23 29.27 33.82
CA SER A 127 2.60 30.37 33.04
C SER A 127 2.08 29.93 31.65
N ALA A 128 2.15 28.67 31.31
CA ALA A 128 1.61 28.15 30.08
C ALA A 128 0.07 28.34 30.05
N ARG A 129 -0.43 28.85 28.91
CA ARG A 129 -1.87 29.05 28.69
C ARG A 129 -2.33 28.15 27.54
N SER A 130 -3.45 27.48 27.71
CA SER A 130 -4.13 26.77 26.63
C SER A 130 -5.08 27.74 25.91
N ILE A 131 -4.96 27.82 24.61
CA ILE A 131 -5.87 28.55 23.74
C ILE A 131 -6.58 27.55 22.88
N ARG A 132 -7.91 27.62 22.85
CA ARG A 132 -8.76 26.80 21.98
C ARG A 132 -9.17 27.62 20.76
N LEU A 133 -8.85 27.10 19.57
CA LEU A 133 -9.20 27.68 18.29
C LEU A 133 -10.27 26.83 17.63
N ASP A 134 -11.31 27.46 17.09
CA ASP A 134 -12.30 26.80 16.25
C ASP A 134 -11.72 26.63 14.83
N LEU A 135 -11.85 25.40 14.30
CA LEU A 135 -11.48 25.05 12.94
C LEU A 135 -12.71 25.07 12.05
N LYS A 136 -12.54 25.42 10.79
CA LYS A 136 -13.59 25.19 9.79
C LYS A 136 -13.78 23.70 9.56
N PRO A 137 -15.02 23.20 9.36
CA PRO A 137 -15.26 21.80 9.05
C PRO A 137 -14.45 21.35 7.84
N PHE A 138 -13.74 20.23 7.97
CA PHE A 138 -12.88 19.63 6.94
C PHE A 138 -13.01 18.11 6.95
N THR A 139 -12.55 17.46 5.89
CA THR A 139 -12.46 15.99 5.85
C THR A 139 -11.01 15.56 6.01
N LEU A 140 -10.75 14.69 6.99
CA LEU A 140 -9.47 13.98 7.09
C LEU A 140 -9.52 12.71 6.23
N ILE A 141 -8.53 12.51 5.37
CA ILE A 141 -8.27 11.25 4.70
C ILE A 141 -6.91 10.73 5.17
N GLY A 142 -6.92 9.66 5.96
CA GLY A 142 -5.72 8.95 6.36
C GLY A 142 -5.40 7.81 5.41
N ALA A 143 -4.13 7.59 5.07
CA ALA A 143 -3.69 6.41 4.35
C ALA A 143 -2.69 5.61 5.18
N THR A 144 -2.81 4.29 5.17
CA THR A 144 -1.92 3.40 5.92
C THR A 144 -1.66 2.08 5.18
N THR A 145 -0.47 1.55 5.35
CA THR A 145 -0.13 0.16 4.99
C THR A 145 -0.34 -0.80 6.16
N ARG A 146 -0.48 -0.28 7.40
CA ARG A 146 -0.49 -1.03 8.66
C ARG A 146 -1.62 -0.57 9.58
N THR A 147 -2.83 -1.05 9.34
CA THR A 147 -4.03 -0.66 10.11
C THR A 147 -3.89 -0.92 11.61
N GLY A 148 -3.19 -1.99 11.98
CA GLY A 148 -2.96 -2.37 13.38
C GLY A 148 -2.03 -1.43 14.17
N LEU A 149 -1.30 -0.54 13.49
CA LEU A 149 -0.43 0.45 14.14
C LEU A 149 -1.13 1.79 14.40
N ILE A 150 -2.34 2.00 13.89
CA ILE A 150 -3.13 3.19 14.19
C ILE A 150 -3.72 3.04 15.58
N ALA A 151 -3.50 4.03 16.43
CA ALA A 151 -4.08 4.05 17.77
C ALA A 151 -5.61 3.94 17.71
N ALA A 152 -6.19 3.12 18.61
CA ALA A 152 -7.63 2.88 18.63
C ALA A 152 -8.47 4.18 18.70
N PRO A 153 -8.08 5.21 19.48
CA PRO A 153 -8.80 6.48 19.52
C PRO A 153 -8.83 7.21 18.19
N LEU A 154 -7.75 7.18 17.41
CA LEU A 154 -7.74 7.77 16.07
C LEU A 154 -8.57 6.95 15.09
N ARG A 155 -8.44 5.61 15.14
CA ARG A 155 -9.17 4.72 14.24
C ARG A 155 -10.68 4.82 14.38
N SER A 156 -11.20 4.99 15.61
CA SER A 156 -12.64 5.12 15.88
C SER A 156 -13.27 6.40 15.32
N ARG A 157 -12.45 7.40 15.00
CA ARG A 157 -12.92 8.68 14.44
C ARG A 157 -13.10 8.66 12.92
N PHE A 158 -12.63 7.62 12.26
CA PHE A 158 -12.90 7.41 10.83
C PHE A 158 -14.27 6.78 10.63
N GLY A 159 -15.23 7.55 10.14
CA GLY A 159 -16.58 7.05 9.83
C GLY A 159 -16.58 6.13 8.60
N ILE A 160 -15.59 6.27 7.72
CA ILE A 160 -15.46 5.47 6.49
C ILE A 160 -14.09 4.78 6.48
N ILE A 161 -14.08 3.46 6.62
CA ILE A 161 -12.86 2.64 6.52
C ILE A 161 -12.93 1.82 5.24
N LEU A 162 -11.94 2.00 4.37
CA LEU A 162 -11.85 1.36 3.05
C LEU A 162 -10.57 0.54 2.96
N GLU A 163 -10.72 -0.77 2.93
CA GLU A 163 -9.62 -1.72 2.78
C GLU A 163 -9.40 -2.05 1.31
N MET A 164 -8.35 -1.49 0.74
CA MET A 164 -7.97 -1.70 -0.65
C MET A 164 -7.29 -3.06 -0.80
N SER A 165 -7.75 -3.83 -1.78
CA SER A 165 -7.19 -5.13 -2.13
C SER A 165 -6.35 -5.04 -3.40
N PHE A 166 -5.54 -6.06 -3.64
CA PHE A 166 -4.83 -6.21 -4.90
C PHE A 166 -5.82 -6.32 -6.06
N TYR A 167 -5.40 -5.81 -7.20
CA TYR A 167 -6.18 -5.80 -8.43
C TYR A 167 -6.13 -7.17 -9.12
N THR A 168 -7.19 -7.51 -9.82
CA THR A 168 -7.19 -8.67 -10.73
C THR A 168 -6.35 -8.36 -11.97
N ASP A 169 -5.95 -9.42 -12.69
CA ASP A 169 -5.24 -9.26 -13.96
C ASP A 169 -6.08 -8.50 -14.99
N ASP A 170 -7.40 -8.70 -15.00
CA ASP A 170 -8.32 -7.98 -15.89
C ASP A 170 -8.41 -6.50 -15.56
N ASP A 171 -8.53 -6.14 -14.28
CA ASP A 171 -8.50 -4.74 -13.87
C ASP A 171 -7.17 -4.07 -14.23
N LEU A 172 -6.05 -4.76 -14.02
CA LEU A 172 -4.72 -4.25 -14.37
C LEU A 172 -4.54 -4.14 -15.89
N LYS A 173 -5.06 -5.09 -16.68
CA LYS A 173 -5.08 -5.00 -18.15
C LYS A 173 -5.79 -3.72 -18.59
N LEU A 174 -6.97 -3.43 -18.02
CA LEU A 174 -7.71 -2.20 -18.34
C LEU A 174 -6.92 -0.95 -17.93
N ILE A 175 -6.23 -0.96 -16.78
CA ILE A 175 -5.37 0.14 -16.35
C ILE A 175 -4.20 0.33 -17.31
N VAL A 176 -3.56 -0.75 -17.78
CA VAL A 176 -2.46 -0.70 -18.74
C VAL A 176 -2.94 -0.14 -20.06
N CYS A 177 -4.06 -0.61 -20.60
CA CYS A 177 -4.64 -0.11 -21.86
C CYS A 177 -4.95 1.40 -21.77
N ARG A 178 -5.66 1.83 -20.72
CA ARG A 178 -5.94 3.25 -20.48
C ARG A 178 -4.67 4.08 -20.35
N SER A 179 -3.67 3.58 -19.64
CA SER A 179 -2.40 4.28 -19.46
C SER A 179 -1.60 4.36 -20.76
N ALA A 180 -1.63 3.32 -21.60
CA ALA A 180 -1.00 3.29 -22.91
C ALA A 180 -1.64 4.33 -23.84
N GLU A 181 -2.96 4.44 -23.84
CA GLU A 181 -3.71 5.45 -24.59
C GLU A 181 -3.29 6.88 -24.17
N LEU A 182 -3.25 7.16 -22.86
CA LEU A 182 -2.78 8.45 -22.33
C LEU A 182 -1.33 8.77 -22.70
N LEU A 183 -0.49 7.76 -22.81
CA LEU A 183 0.91 7.86 -23.24
C LEU A 183 1.07 7.88 -24.74
N LYS A 184 -0.02 7.78 -25.52
CA LYS A 184 -0.03 7.67 -26.99
C LYS A 184 0.84 6.50 -27.49
N ALA A 185 0.83 5.40 -26.78
CA ALA A 185 1.53 4.16 -27.11
C ALA A 185 0.52 3.09 -27.47
N ALA A 186 0.46 2.68 -28.74
CA ALA A 186 -0.38 1.56 -29.13
C ALA A 186 0.14 0.27 -28.47
N ILE A 187 -0.76 -0.58 -27.99
CA ILE A 187 -0.43 -1.86 -27.32
C ILE A 187 -1.43 -2.94 -27.73
N SER A 188 -0.97 -4.18 -27.90
CA SER A 188 -1.88 -5.32 -28.11
C SER A 188 -2.52 -5.75 -26.80
N GLU A 189 -3.68 -6.40 -26.88
CA GLU A 189 -4.38 -6.89 -25.70
C GLU A 189 -3.57 -7.95 -24.93
N GLU A 190 -2.87 -8.81 -25.68
CA GLU A 190 -1.99 -9.84 -25.13
C GLU A 190 -0.81 -9.23 -24.38
N ALA A 191 -0.18 -8.20 -24.94
CA ALA A 191 0.92 -7.48 -24.31
C ALA A 191 0.43 -6.77 -23.04
N ALA A 192 -0.75 -6.14 -23.06
CA ALA A 192 -1.33 -5.49 -21.90
C ALA A 192 -1.64 -6.50 -20.77
N LEU A 193 -2.20 -7.67 -21.10
CA LEU A 193 -2.45 -8.75 -20.15
C LEU A 193 -1.14 -9.31 -19.57
N LEU A 194 -0.11 -9.44 -20.38
CA LEU A 194 1.19 -9.93 -19.94
C LEU A 194 1.86 -8.96 -18.94
N ILE A 195 1.78 -7.66 -19.20
CA ILE A 195 2.22 -6.63 -18.23
C ILE A 195 1.38 -6.72 -16.95
N ALA A 196 0.05 -6.86 -17.06
CA ALA A 196 -0.85 -6.98 -15.92
C ALA A 196 -0.46 -8.14 -14.99
N ARG A 197 -0.27 -9.33 -15.53
CA ARG A 197 0.13 -10.54 -14.77
C ARG A 197 1.45 -10.38 -14.03
N ARG A 198 2.39 -9.62 -14.59
CA ARG A 198 3.71 -9.36 -13.98
C ARG A 198 3.72 -8.14 -13.05
N SER A 199 2.55 -7.50 -12.85
CA SER A 199 2.42 -6.25 -12.07
C SER A 199 2.12 -6.45 -10.57
N ARG A 200 2.20 -7.68 -10.07
CA ARG A 200 2.01 -7.99 -8.64
C ARG A 200 0.71 -7.43 -8.06
N GLY A 201 -0.37 -7.42 -8.84
CA GLY A 201 -1.66 -6.92 -8.38
C GLY A 201 -1.70 -5.41 -8.11
N THR A 202 -0.70 -4.62 -8.57
CA THR A 202 -0.63 -3.19 -8.23
C THR A 202 -0.54 -2.27 -9.43
N PRO A 203 -1.40 -1.23 -9.52
CA PRO A 203 -1.36 -0.25 -10.60
C PRO A 203 -0.04 0.52 -10.72
N ARG A 204 0.65 0.74 -9.60
CA ARG A 204 1.97 1.41 -9.59
C ARG A 204 3.00 0.63 -10.40
N ILE A 205 3.07 -0.69 -10.17
CA ILE A 205 4.00 -1.57 -10.90
C ILE A 205 3.56 -1.68 -12.35
N ALA A 206 2.26 -1.88 -12.64
CA ALA A 206 1.74 -1.95 -14.00
C ALA A 206 2.15 -0.73 -14.84
N ASN A 207 1.94 0.46 -14.31
CA ASN A 207 2.32 1.71 -14.98
C ASN A 207 3.85 1.87 -15.11
N ARG A 208 4.63 1.40 -14.15
CA ARG A 208 6.10 1.39 -14.23
C ARG A 208 6.59 0.47 -15.33
N LEU A 209 6.06 -0.75 -15.39
CA LEU A 209 6.41 -1.73 -16.43
C LEU A 209 5.99 -1.25 -17.81
N LEU A 210 4.77 -0.74 -17.98
CA LEU A 210 4.30 -0.16 -19.24
C LEU A 210 5.26 0.91 -19.77
N LYS A 211 5.74 1.81 -18.91
CA LYS A 211 6.70 2.84 -19.30
C LYS A 211 8.01 2.24 -19.82
N ARG A 212 8.54 1.21 -19.15
CA ARG A 212 9.79 0.54 -19.58
C ARG A 212 9.59 -0.20 -20.89
N VAL A 213 8.48 -0.94 -21.04
CA VAL A 213 8.14 -1.63 -22.28
C VAL A 213 7.97 -0.64 -23.45
N ARG A 214 7.31 0.50 -23.20
CA ARG A 214 7.20 1.58 -24.19
C ARG A 214 8.58 2.10 -24.62
N ASP A 215 9.49 2.32 -23.67
CA ASP A 215 10.84 2.78 -23.96
C ASP A 215 11.57 1.77 -24.87
N THR A 216 11.47 0.46 -24.59
CA THR A 216 12.01 -0.61 -25.45
C THR A 216 11.42 -0.58 -26.86
N ALA A 217 10.09 -0.46 -26.97
CA ALA A 217 9.41 -0.39 -28.26
C ALA A 217 9.84 0.84 -29.06
N GLN A 218 9.96 1.99 -28.42
CA GLN A 218 10.39 3.24 -29.09
C GLN A 218 11.82 3.16 -29.60
N VAL A 219 12.76 2.61 -28.82
CA VAL A 219 14.16 2.42 -29.25
C VAL A 219 14.24 1.50 -30.47
N LYS A 220 13.35 0.50 -30.56
CA LYS A 220 13.26 -0.42 -31.70
C LYS A 220 12.46 0.14 -32.90
N GLY A 221 11.94 1.36 -32.80
CA GLY A 221 11.13 1.96 -33.87
C GLY A 221 9.78 1.25 -34.06
N LYS A 222 9.26 0.55 -33.07
CA LYS A 222 7.98 -0.14 -33.17
C LYS A 222 6.83 0.83 -33.03
N SER A 223 5.83 0.72 -33.89
CA SER A 223 4.61 1.52 -33.84
C SER A 223 3.60 1.02 -32.80
N LYS A 224 3.71 -0.25 -32.39
CA LYS A 224 2.82 -0.91 -31.45
C LYS A 224 3.63 -1.82 -30.52
N ILE A 225 3.26 -1.86 -29.25
CA ILE A 225 3.83 -2.75 -28.23
C ILE A 225 3.17 -4.11 -28.40
N GLU A 226 3.98 -5.13 -28.70
CA GLU A 226 3.58 -6.53 -28.78
C GLU A 226 4.21 -7.35 -27.65
N VAL A 227 3.89 -8.63 -27.56
CA VAL A 227 4.39 -9.55 -26.53
C VAL A 227 5.92 -9.61 -26.52
N SER A 228 6.57 -9.54 -27.70
CA SER A 228 8.04 -9.59 -27.81
C SER A 228 8.74 -8.44 -27.07
N GLU A 229 8.21 -7.23 -27.13
CA GLU A 229 8.77 -6.07 -26.43
C GLU A 229 8.57 -6.20 -24.91
N VAL A 230 7.44 -6.81 -24.48
CA VAL A 230 7.20 -7.11 -23.07
C VAL A 230 8.21 -8.13 -22.55
N ASP A 231 8.35 -9.28 -23.22
CA ASP A 231 9.24 -10.34 -22.75
C ASP A 231 10.70 -9.91 -22.72
N GLU A 232 11.17 -9.18 -23.70
CA GLU A 232 12.51 -8.62 -23.69
C GLU A 232 12.71 -7.64 -22.55
N THR A 233 11.75 -6.73 -22.32
CA THR A 233 11.85 -5.77 -21.20
C THR A 233 11.84 -6.48 -19.85
N MET A 234 10.99 -7.51 -19.68
CA MET A 234 10.96 -8.27 -18.43
C MET A 234 12.28 -9.00 -18.20
N SER A 235 12.88 -9.58 -19.26
CA SER A 235 14.19 -10.20 -19.18
C SER A 235 15.28 -9.19 -18.77
N MET A 236 15.27 -7.98 -19.34
CA MET A 236 16.20 -6.90 -18.96
C MET A 236 16.04 -6.46 -17.50
N LEU A 237 14.84 -6.58 -16.93
CA LEU A 237 14.52 -6.22 -15.56
C LEU A 237 14.60 -7.38 -14.57
N ASP A 238 15.06 -8.55 -15.02
CA ASP A 238 15.10 -9.80 -14.22
C ASP A 238 13.74 -10.17 -13.56
N ILE A 239 12.64 -9.84 -14.27
CA ILE A 239 11.28 -10.17 -13.83
C ILE A 239 10.83 -11.44 -14.55
N ASP A 240 10.48 -12.45 -13.79
CA ASP A 240 10.03 -13.74 -14.33
C ASP A 240 8.54 -13.74 -14.76
N THR A 241 8.07 -14.89 -15.22
CA THR A 241 6.68 -15.10 -15.65
C THR A 241 5.65 -14.92 -14.55
N TYR A 242 6.04 -15.02 -13.28
CA TYR A 242 5.19 -14.84 -12.10
C TYR A 242 5.26 -13.41 -11.53
N GLY A 243 6.04 -12.52 -12.15
CA GLY A 243 6.26 -11.16 -11.69
C GLY A 243 7.21 -11.05 -10.49
N LEU A 244 7.97 -12.11 -10.18
CA LEU A 244 9.00 -12.06 -9.15
C LEU A 244 10.32 -11.53 -9.73
N ASP A 245 10.96 -10.62 -8.98
CA ASP A 245 12.26 -10.08 -9.33
C ASP A 245 13.40 -10.82 -8.62
N GLU A 246 14.62 -10.39 -8.85
CA GLU A 246 15.82 -10.98 -8.24
C GLU A 246 15.73 -10.99 -6.70
N MET A 247 15.23 -9.91 -6.09
CA MET A 247 15.17 -9.81 -4.63
C MET A 247 14.11 -10.75 -4.03
N ASP A 248 12.97 -10.95 -4.69
CA ASP A 248 11.98 -11.95 -4.25
C ASP A 248 12.57 -13.35 -4.27
N ARG A 249 13.26 -13.69 -5.37
CA ARG A 249 13.93 -15.00 -5.49
C ARG A 249 15.01 -15.17 -4.43
N LYS A 250 15.80 -14.12 -4.18
CA LYS A 250 16.81 -14.12 -3.13
C LYS A 250 16.21 -14.29 -1.75
N LEU A 251 15.08 -13.63 -1.48
CA LEU A 251 14.35 -13.76 -0.21
C LEU A 251 13.84 -15.19 -0.02
N LEU A 252 13.18 -15.79 -1.00
CA LEU A 252 12.69 -17.17 -0.95
C LEU A 252 13.84 -18.17 -0.78
N ASN A 253 14.93 -17.99 -1.53
CA ASN A 253 16.13 -18.82 -1.41
C ASN A 253 16.76 -18.71 -0.01
N THR A 254 16.86 -17.49 0.53
CA THR A 254 17.45 -17.28 1.88
C THR A 254 16.61 -17.99 2.94
N VAL A 255 15.28 -17.88 2.91
CA VAL A 255 14.40 -18.61 3.84
C VAL A 255 14.62 -20.11 3.70
N THR A 256 14.77 -20.61 2.48
CA THR A 256 14.89 -22.05 2.21
C THR A 256 16.25 -22.60 2.60
N GLN A 257 17.33 -21.96 2.18
CA GLN A 257 18.70 -22.47 2.34
C GLN A 257 19.29 -22.14 3.70
N ASN A 258 19.19 -20.88 4.16
CA ASN A 258 19.82 -20.44 5.40
C ASN A 258 19.00 -20.82 6.63
N TYR A 259 17.68 -20.92 6.48
CA TYR A 259 16.74 -21.16 7.58
C TYR A 259 15.91 -22.45 7.42
N LYS A 260 16.34 -23.36 6.54
CA LYS A 260 15.70 -24.69 6.32
C LYS A 260 14.18 -24.59 6.08
N GLY A 261 13.74 -23.56 5.35
CA GLY A 261 12.33 -23.28 5.08
C GLY A 261 11.61 -22.44 6.14
N GLY A 262 12.28 -22.05 7.20
CA GLY A 262 11.75 -21.26 8.30
C GLY A 262 11.31 -22.11 9.52
N PRO A 263 10.72 -21.50 10.57
CA PRO A 263 10.34 -20.07 10.65
C PRO A 263 11.54 -19.13 10.91
N VAL A 264 11.53 -17.96 10.29
CA VAL A 264 12.55 -16.94 10.46
C VAL A 264 11.93 -15.56 10.77
N GLY A 265 12.48 -14.85 11.75
CA GLY A 265 12.07 -13.50 12.12
C GLY A 265 12.49 -12.48 11.04
N VAL A 266 11.70 -11.41 10.87
CA VAL A 266 11.99 -10.39 9.84
C VAL A 266 13.35 -9.72 10.02
N LYS A 267 13.79 -9.47 11.25
CA LYS A 267 15.10 -8.85 11.52
C LYS A 267 16.27 -9.73 11.10
N ALA A 268 16.20 -11.05 11.38
CA ALA A 268 17.22 -12.02 10.99
C ALA A 268 17.27 -12.17 9.46
N LEU A 269 16.09 -12.24 8.81
CA LEU A 269 15.98 -12.31 7.35
C LEU A 269 16.54 -11.04 6.69
N ALA A 270 16.21 -9.87 7.23
CA ALA A 270 16.70 -8.57 6.75
C ALA A 270 18.23 -8.46 6.84
N ALA A 271 18.79 -8.88 7.98
CA ALA A 271 20.25 -8.94 8.17
C ALA A 271 20.92 -9.86 7.15
N SER A 272 20.35 -11.03 6.88
CA SER A 272 20.87 -11.99 5.87
C SER A 272 20.81 -11.46 4.44
N LEU A 273 19.82 -10.57 4.16
CA LEU A 273 19.63 -9.98 2.83
C LEU A 273 20.36 -8.64 2.65
N GLY A 274 20.83 -8.02 3.75
CA GLY A 274 21.46 -6.70 3.74
C GLY A 274 20.48 -5.57 3.44
N ILE A 275 19.22 -5.69 3.88
CA ILE A 275 18.15 -4.69 3.67
C ILE A 275 17.41 -4.39 4.97
N GLU A 276 16.66 -3.30 5.00
CA GLU A 276 15.85 -2.93 6.15
C GLU A 276 14.65 -3.87 6.36
N PRO A 277 14.28 -4.20 7.62
CA PRO A 277 13.13 -5.05 7.93
C PRO A 277 11.81 -4.56 7.34
N ASP A 278 11.63 -3.23 7.29
CA ASP A 278 10.44 -2.61 6.73
C ASP A 278 10.35 -2.82 5.21
N SER A 279 11.49 -2.86 4.50
CA SER A 279 11.51 -3.20 3.07
C SER A 279 10.95 -4.60 2.81
N ILE A 280 11.30 -5.58 3.66
CA ILE A 280 10.71 -6.92 3.55
C ILE A 280 9.20 -6.84 3.79
N SER A 281 8.79 -6.28 4.91
CA SER A 281 7.39 -6.30 5.37
C SER A 281 6.44 -5.50 4.49
N GLU A 282 6.91 -4.44 3.84
CA GLU A 282 6.07 -3.52 3.07
C GLU A 282 6.16 -3.70 1.56
N VAL A 283 7.31 -4.15 1.05
CA VAL A 283 7.55 -4.21 -0.40
C VAL A 283 7.44 -5.62 -0.95
N TYR A 284 8.17 -6.58 -0.35
CA TYR A 284 8.30 -7.94 -0.90
C TYR A 284 7.27 -8.91 -0.33
N GLU A 285 7.15 -8.96 0.98
CA GLU A 285 6.32 -9.93 1.69
C GLU A 285 4.83 -9.89 1.31
N PRO A 286 4.17 -8.72 1.12
CA PRO A 286 2.73 -8.68 0.82
C PRO A 286 2.34 -9.48 -0.42
N TYR A 287 3.13 -9.39 -1.49
CA TYR A 287 2.88 -10.15 -2.71
C TYR A 287 3.17 -11.65 -2.54
N LEU A 288 4.26 -11.99 -1.87
CA LEU A 288 4.66 -13.37 -1.62
C LEU A 288 3.66 -14.10 -0.71
N LEU A 289 3.11 -13.41 0.30
CA LEU A 289 2.06 -13.94 1.18
C LEU A 289 0.76 -14.15 0.42
N GLN A 290 0.31 -13.14 -0.34
CA GLN A 290 -0.94 -13.21 -1.08
C GLN A 290 -0.94 -14.34 -2.09
N ASN A 291 0.18 -14.54 -2.77
CA ASN A 291 0.32 -15.59 -3.77
C ASN A 291 0.70 -16.95 -3.17
N GLY A 292 0.81 -17.01 -1.84
CA GLY A 292 1.06 -18.26 -1.12
C GLY A 292 2.44 -18.85 -1.35
N TYR A 293 3.47 -18.02 -1.65
CA TYR A 293 4.88 -18.47 -1.66
C TYR A 293 5.46 -18.51 -0.25
N LEU A 294 4.99 -17.62 0.62
CA LEU A 294 5.33 -17.56 2.04
C LEU A 294 4.08 -17.62 2.90
N ILE A 295 4.24 -17.99 4.16
CA ILE A 295 3.26 -17.81 5.22
C ILE A 295 3.91 -17.10 6.41
N ARG A 296 3.09 -16.38 7.18
CA ARG A 296 3.50 -15.74 8.42
C ARG A 296 2.93 -16.53 9.60
N THR A 297 3.79 -16.96 10.49
CA THR A 297 3.43 -17.65 11.74
C THR A 297 3.78 -16.76 12.93
N SER A 298 3.37 -17.16 14.16
CA SER A 298 3.77 -16.48 15.41
C SER A 298 5.29 -16.44 15.61
N ARG A 299 6.02 -17.42 15.07
CA ARG A 299 7.49 -17.54 15.18
C ARG A 299 8.25 -16.87 14.03
N GLY A 300 7.58 -16.50 12.93
CA GLY A 300 8.21 -15.86 11.79
C GLY A 300 7.67 -16.34 10.44
N ARG A 301 8.46 -16.10 9.39
CA ARG A 301 8.14 -16.40 8.00
C ARG A 301 8.59 -17.81 7.66
N MET A 302 7.76 -18.51 6.92
CA MET A 302 8.06 -19.86 6.40
C MET A 302 7.74 -19.93 4.91
N ILE A 303 8.54 -20.69 4.18
CA ILE A 303 8.24 -20.98 2.78
C ILE A 303 7.13 -22.04 2.71
N THR A 304 6.29 -21.95 1.69
CA THR A 304 5.22 -22.92 1.42
C THR A 304 5.70 -23.98 0.41
N GLU A 305 4.88 -25.01 0.21
CA GLU A 305 5.11 -25.95 -0.91
C GLU A 305 5.16 -25.25 -2.25
N LYS A 306 4.24 -24.29 -2.48
CA LYS A 306 4.23 -23.50 -3.70
C LYS A 306 5.54 -22.75 -3.89
N GLY A 307 6.06 -22.16 -2.79
CA GLY A 307 7.35 -21.49 -2.82
C GLY A 307 8.51 -22.43 -3.13
N LEU A 308 8.53 -23.64 -2.54
CA LEU A 308 9.53 -24.66 -2.82
C LEU A 308 9.46 -25.17 -4.27
N ARG A 309 8.24 -25.45 -4.78
CA ARG A 309 8.05 -25.83 -6.18
C ARG A 309 8.49 -24.72 -7.14
N TYR A 310 8.20 -23.47 -6.83
CA TYR A 310 8.68 -22.34 -7.60
C TYR A 310 10.22 -22.30 -7.67
N LEU A 311 10.92 -22.60 -6.57
CA LEU A 311 12.38 -22.69 -6.52
C LEU A 311 12.94 -23.97 -7.17
N GLY A 312 12.12 -24.86 -7.73
CA GLY A 312 12.52 -26.09 -8.42
C GLY A 312 12.82 -27.28 -7.50
N TYR A 313 12.36 -27.25 -6.26
CA TYR A 313 12.53 -28.40 -5.36
C TYR A 313 11.62 -29.55 -5.75
N SER A 314 12.17 -30.79 -5.74
CA SER A 314 11.42 -32.01 -6.02
C SER A 314 10.45 -32.37 -4.88
N GLU A 315 9.36 -33.10 -5.19
CA GLU A 315 8.38 -33.54 -4.20
C GLU A 315 9.00 -34.33 -3.04
N SER A 316 10.00 -35.18 -3.31
CA SER A 316 10.74 -35.92 -2.29
C SER A 316 11.46 -35.01 -1.30
N LYS A 317 12.07 -33.91 -1.81
CA LYS A 317 12.76 -32.92 -1.00
C LYS A 317 11.80 -32.08 -0.18
N ILE A 318 10.65 -31.71 -0.78
CA ILE A 318 9.58 -30.97 -0.11
C ILE A 318 9.04 -31.78 1.08
N ASN A 319 8.77 -33.06 0.88
CA ASN A 319 8.29 -33.95 1.94
C ASN A 319 9.32 -34.13 3.07
N SER A 320 10.61 -34.25 2.75
CA SER A 320 11.66 -34.35 3.77
C SER A 320 11.75 -33.08 4.63
N MET A 321 11.70 -31.90 4.01
CA MET A 321 11.74 -30.61 4.74
C MET A 321 10.54 -30.42 5.66
N ARG A 322 9.35 -30.93 5.29
CA ARG A 322 8.16 -30.93 6.14
C ARG A 322 8.26 -31.88 7.33
N GLY A 323 8.79 -33.08 7.12
CA GLY A 323 9.03 -34.05 8.19
C GLY A 323 9.91 -33.44 9.29
N ASP A 324 10.96 -32.74 8.91
CA ASP A 324 11.86 -32.05 9.84
C ASP A 324 11.16 -30.89 10.58
N GLN A 325 10.25 -30.17 9.95
CA GLN A 325 9.48 -29.06 10.56
C GLN A 325 8.45 -29.58 11.58
N ILE A 326 7.77 -30.69 11.31
CA ILE A 326 6.81 -31.33 12.22
C ILE A 326 7.56 -31.94 13.42
N GLY A 327 8.70 -32.57 13.22
CA GLY A 327 9.53 -33.14 14.28
C GLY A 327 10.06 -32.09 15.27
N GLN A 328 10.39 -30.88 14.81
CA GLN A 328 10.79 -29.76 15.69
C GLN A 328 9.62 -29.17 16.50
N SER A 329 8.39 -29.30 16.03
CA SER A 329 7.19 -28.86 16.77
C SER A 329 6.78 -29.81 17.88
N VAL A 330 7.10 -31.09 17.77
CA VAL A 330 6.71 -32.14 18.72
C VAL A 330 7.72 -32.27 19.87
N ASN A 331 8.98 -31.87 19.68
CA ASN A 331 10.05 -32.00 20.68
C ASN A 331 10.14 -30.84 21.69
N GLN A 332 9.26 -29.84 21.66
CA GLN A 332 9.13 -28.90 22.75
C GLN A 332 8.10 -29.43 23.75
N LYS A 333 8.54 -30.32 24.66
CA LYS A 333 7.82 -30.66 25.90
C LYS A 333 7.50 -29.37 26.64
N LEU A 334 6.25 -29.24 27.05
CA LEU A 334 5.82 -28.28 28.07
C LEU A 334 6.74 -28.41 29.29
N PRO A 335 7.13 -27.29 29.94
CA PRO A 335 7.82 -27.37 31.22
C PRO A 335 6.90 -28.09 32.19
N GLU A 336 7.38 -29.18 32.77
CA GLU A 336 6.74 -29.84 33.90
C GLU A 336 6.66 -28.81 35.04
N PHE A 337 5.47 -28.44 35.41
CA PHE A 337 5.25 -27.74 36.69
C PHE A 337 5.47 -28.79 37.78
N GLU A 338 6.63 -28.72 38.43
CA GLU A 338 6.82 -29.39 39.74
C GLU A 338 5.95 -28.69 40.78
N GLU A 339 5.21 -29.50 41.55
CA GLU A 339 4.33 -29.12 42.67
C GLU A 339 5.05 -28.43 43.83
#